data_d2752797c53dc859e988402ba7f66e14
#
_entry.id   d2752797c53dc859e988402ba7f66e14
#
_cell.length_a   1.000
_cell.length_b   1.000
_cell.length_c   1.000
_cell.angle_alpha   90.00
_cell.angle_beta   90.00
_cell.angle_gamma   90.00
#
_symmetry.space_group_name_H-M   'P 1'
#
loop_
_entity.id
_entity.type
_entity.pdbx_description
1 polymer ?
#
loop_
_entity_poly.entity_id
_entity_poly.type
_entity_poly.pdbx_seq_one_letter_code
_entity_poly.pdbx_strand_id
1 'polypeptide(L)'
;AASDVYKRQGLGSSTFKGDAYGSDKQYSFRLLAKEPCQSVHLFEAAIDLLSYATYLKCEGKDYKSESLLSLSGVYQPKKEIKDSKIPIALTTFLSANPQIKTIVLHLDNDKVGRLCTATLKELLQKDYKIVDDPPPVGKDFNDFLLSYLEIARPMPKRERSDAR
;
A
#
# COMPACT_ATOMS: atom_id res chain seq x y z
N ALA A 1 -15.38 0.50 12.04
CA ALA A 1 -14.20 0.14 11.26
C ALA A 1 -14.67 -0.32 9.89
N ALA A 2 -14.50 0.52 8.87
CA ALA A 2 -14.76 0.12 7.49
C ALA A 2 -13.68 -0.90 7.11
N SER A 3 -14.07 -2.16 7.00
CA SER A 3 -13.20 -3.18 6.43
C SER A 3 -13.31 -3.06 4.91
N ASP A 4 -12.18 -2.88 4.22
CA ASP A 4 -12.09 -3.04 2.78
C ASP A 4 -12.43 -4.49 2.43
N VAL A 5 -13.72 -4.77 2.20
CA VAL A 5 -14.15 -6.10 1.78
C VAL A 5 -14.02 -6.16 0.26
N TYR A 6 -12.91 -6.66 -0.23
CA TYR A 6 -12.74 -7.03 -1.62
C TYR A 6 -13.63 -8.25 -1.93
N LYS A 7 -14.84 -8.02 -2.44
CA LYS A 7 -15.64 -9.11 -3.00
C LYS A 7 -15.09 -9.49 -4.36
N ARG A 8 -14.41 -10.63 -4.43
CA ARG A 8 -14.10 -11.31 -5.67
C ARG A 8 -15.35 -12.09 -6.10
N GLN A 9 -16.19 -11.50 -6.92
CA GLN A 9 -17.28 -12.24 -7.59
C GLN A 9 -16.82 -12.60 -9.00
N GLY A 10 -16.44 -13.85 -9.19
CA GLY A 10 -16.18 -14.41 -10.50
C GLY A 10 -17.49 -14.89 -11.16
N LEU A 11 -17.98 -14.13 -12.11
CA LEU A 11 -18.89 -14.57 -13.17
C LEU A 11 -18.46 -13.82 -14.44
N GLY A 12 -17.71 -14.51 -15.32
CA GLY A 12 -17.20 -13.95 -16.56
C GLY A 12 -15.77 -13.41 -16.49
N SER A 13 -15.21 -13.06 -17.63
CA SER A 13 -13.79 -12.70 -17.86
C SER A 13 -13.31 -11.36 -17.26
N SER A 14 -14.09 -10.68 -16.44
CA SER A 14 -13.70 -9.45 -15.75
C SER A 14 -13.85 -9.60 -14.24
N THR A 15 -12.72 -9.51 -13.52
CA THR A 15 -12.72 -9.39 -12.05
C THR A 15 -13.13 -7.97 -11.65
N PHE A 16 -14.34 -7.80 -11.14
CA PHE A 16 -14.76 -6.54 -10.55
C PHE A 16 -14.06 -6.34 -9.20
N LYS A 17 -13.32 -5.25 -9.08
CA LYS A 17 -12.75 -4.77 -7.82
C LYS A 17 -13.46 -3.46 -7.47
N GLY A 18 -14.08 -3.38 -6.30
CA GLY A 18 -14.76 -2.16 -5.87
C GLY A 18 -15.03 -2.17 -4.37
N ASP A 19 -15.31 -0.99 -3.84
CA ASP A 19 -15.67 -0.83 -2.45
C ASP A 19 -17.06 -1.42 -2.17
N ALA A 20 -17.29 -1.89 -0.96
CA ALA A 20 -18.63 -2.29 -0.53
C ALA A 20 -19.54 -1.05 -0.42
N TYR A 21 -20.85 -1.26 -0.63
CA TYR A 21 -21.82 -0.17 -0.45
C TYR A 21 -21.72 0.42 0.97
N GLY A 22 -21.66 1.75 1.08
CA GLY A 22 -21.51 2.46 2.35
C GLY A 22 -20.09 2.57 2.86
N SER A 23 -19.08 2.12 2.10
CA SER A 23 -17.66 2.34 2.44
C SER A 23 -17.33 3.83 2.36
N ASP A 24 -16.66 4.33 3.40
CA ASP A 24 -16.17 5.71 3.44
C ASP A 24 -14.64 5.71 3.45
N LYS A 25 -14.03 6.17 2.36
CA LYS A 25 -12.58 6.18 2.15
C LYS A 25 -11.80 7.04 3.14
N GLN A 26 -12.45 7.97 3.84
CA GLN A 26 -11.77 8.73 4.90
C GLN A 26 -11.36 7.86 6.09
N TYR A 27 -12.01 6.70 6.28
CA TYR A 27 -11.71 5.71 7.32
C TYR A 27 -10.96 4.49 6.78
N SER A 28 -10.08 4.71 5.82
CA SER A 28 -9.30 3.63 5.22
C SER A 28 -8.49 2.82 6.24
N PHE A 29 -8.14 1.59 5.85
CA PHE A 29 -7.35 0.69 6.71
C PHE A 29 -6.00 1.31 7.05
N ARG A 30 -5.63 1.24 8.34
CA ARG A 30 -4.38 1.80 8.85
C ARG A 30 -3.88 1.04 10.06
N LEU A 31 -2.57 1.02 10.25
CA LEU A 31 -1.91 0.61 11.47
C LEU A 31 -1.21 1.85 12.05
N LEU A 32 -1.63 2.25 13.24
CA LEU A 32 -1.05 3.43 13.90
C LEU A 32 0.24 3.04 14.62
N ALA A 33 1.20 3.96 14.64
CA ALA A 33 2.38 3.84 15.48
C ALA A 33 1.99 3.73 16.96
N LYS A 34 2.83 3.07 17.76
CA LYS A 34 2.63 2.96 19.22
C LYS A 34 2.80 4.31 19.90
N GLU A 35 3.76 5.09 19.42
CA GLU A 35 4.10 6.41 19.93
C GLU A 35 3.91 7.46 18.82
N PRO A 36 3.69 8.73 19.15
CA PRO A 36 3.62 9.78 18.14
C PRO A 36 4.86 9.80 17.25
N CYS A 37 4.66 9.58 15.95
CA CYS A 37 5.73 9.58 14.95
C CYS A 37 5.59 10.75 13.97
N GLN A 38 6.67 11.05 13.25
CA GLN A 38 6.69 12.14 12.26
C GLN A 38 6.58 11.63 10.82
N SER A 39 6.40 10.33 10.63
CA SER A 39 6.32 9.70 9.32
C SER A 39 5.02 8.91 9.15
N VAL A 40 4.51 8.88 7.92
CA VAL A 40 3.45 7.98 7.50
C VAL A 40 3.85 7.27 6.20
N HIS A 41 3.63 5.98 6.15
CA HIS A 41 3.88 5.13 5.00
C HIS A 41 2.57 4.87 4.25
N LEU A 42 2.54 5.14 2.95
CA LEU A 42 1.34 5.03 2.11
C LEU A 42 1.41 3.81 1.20
N PHE A 43 0.32 3.07 1.15
CA PHE A 43 0.12 1.89 0.31
C PHE A 43 -1.13 2.05 -0.53
N GLU A 44 -1.16 1.44 -1.72
CA GLU A 44 -2.35 1.48 -2.57
C GLU A 44 -3.50 0.71 -1.91
N ALA A 45 -3.26 -0.50 -1.42
CA ALA A 45 -4.26 -1.35 -0.80
C ALA A 45 -3.85 -1.84 0.60
N ALA A 46 -4.84 -2.30 1.37
CA ALA A 46 -4.62 -2.85 2.70
C ALA A 46 -3.73 -4.11 2.68
N ILE A 47 -3.81 -4.91 1.60
CA ILE A 47 -2.99 -6.11 1.47
C ILE A 47 -1.50 -5.78 1.39
N ASP A 48 -1.13 -4.72 0.66
CA ASP A 48 0.26 -4.28 0.52
C ASP A 48 0.81 -3.76 1.83
N LEU A 49 0.00 -2.98 2.56
CA LEU A 49 0.31 -2.51 3.90
C LEU A 49 0.57 -3.68 4.86
N LEU A 50 -0.30 -4.70 4.86
CA LEU A 50 -0.14 -5.89 5.70
C LEU A 50 1.07 -6.73 5.29
N SER A 51 1.35 -6.82 4.00
CA SER A 51 2.53 -7.50 3.47
C SER A 51 3.82 -6.81 3.90
N TYR A 52 3.87 -5.49 3.84
CA TYR A 52 4.99 -4.70 4.35
C TYR A 52 5.18 -4.87 5.86
N ALA A 53 4.10 -4.79 6.64
CA ALA A 53 4.16 -5.01 8.09
C ALA A 53 4.64 -6.43 8.43
N THR A 54 4.24 -7.43 7.64
CA THR A 54 4.70 -8.82 7.78
C THR A 54 6.18 -8.95 7.46
N TYR A 55 6.63 -8.34 6.36
CA TYR A 55 8.05 -8.28 6.00
C TYR A 55 8.90 -7.66 7.11
N LEU A 56 8.51 -6.49 7.65
CA LEU A 56 9.21 -5.87 8.77
C LEU A 56 9.31 -6.80 9.98
N LYS A 57 8.23 -7.52 10.30
CA LYS A 57 8.23 -8.49 11.39
C LYS A 57 9.16 -9.67 11.12
N CYS A 58 9.24 -10.16 9.89
CA CYS A 58 10.19 -11.21 9.50
C CYS A 58 11.64 -10.73 9.63
N GLU A 59 11.91 -9.45 9.38
CA GLU A 59 13.21 -8.81 9.57
C GLU A 59 13.52 -8.46 11.05
N GLY A 60 12.65 -8.79 11.99
CA GLY A 60 12.80 -8.45 13.39
C GLY A 60 12.59 -6.95 13.71
N LYS A 61 12.00 -6.19 12.78
CA LYS A 61 11.71 -4.76 12.94
C LYS A 61 10.31 -4.55 13.54
N ASP A 62 10.15 -3.48 14.31
CA ASP A 62 8.83 -3.13 14.85
C ASP A 62 8.01 -2.39 13.78
N TYR A 63 7.03 -3.07 13.19
CA TYR A 63 6.12 -2.48 12.21
C TYR A 63 5.18 -1.40 12.78
N LYS A 64 5.20 -1.19 14.10
CA LYS A 64 4.46 -0.12 14.80
C LYS A 64 5.36 1.06 15.19
N SER A 65 6.57 1.13 14.70
CA SER A 65 7.44 2.29 14.92
C SER A 65 6.94 3.53 14.18
N GLU A 66 6.27 3.34 13.05
CA GLU A 66 5.69 4.38 12.21
C GLU A 66 4.27 4.03 11.79
N SER A 67 3.51 5.03 11.37
CA SER A 67 2.12 4.82 10.94
C SER A 67 2.06 4.36 9.49
N LEU A 68 1.23 3.33 9.22
CA LEU A 68 0.98 2.77 7.90
C LEU A 68 -0.46 3.08 7.49
N LEU A 69 -0.69 3.58 6.27
CA LEU A 69 -2.00 4.00 5.76
C LEU A 69 -2.25 3.46 4.36
N SER A 70 -3.37 2.78 4.15
CA SER A 70 -3.87 2.41 2.83
C SER A 70 -4.67 3.55 2.21
N LEU A 71 -4.53 3.73 0.90
CA LEU A 71 -5.34 4.69 0.13
C LEU A 71 -6.71 4.12 -0.28
N SER A 72 -7.00 2.86 0.08
CA SER A 72 -8.25 2.15 -0.26
C SER A 72 -8.47 2.03 -1.78
N GLY A 73 -7.44 1.61 -2.49
CA GLY A 73 -7.45 1.35 -3.92
C GLY A 73 -6.79 2.43 -4.76
N VAL A 74 -6.81 2.19 -6.07
CA VAL A 74 -6.08 3.02 -7.04
C VAL A 74 -6.56 4.46 -7.00
N TYR A 75 -5.68 5.35 -6.63
CA TYR A 75 -5.85 6.77 -6.88
C TYR A 75 -5.56 7.03 -8.36
N GLN A 76 -6.57 7.50 -9.10
CA GLN A 76 -6.39 7.88 -10.50
C GLN A 76 -6.15 9.39 -10.60
N PRO A 77 -4.91 9.81 -10.88
CA PRO A 77 -4.62 11.21 -11.15
C PRO A 77 -5.39 11.68 -12.40
N LYS A 78 -5.75 12.95 -12.42
CA LYS A 78 -6.29 13.59 -13.63
C LYS A 78 -5.18 13.78 -14.68
N LYS A 79 -5.57 14.09 -15.93
CA LYS A 79 -4.60 14.35 -17.02
C LYS A 79 -3.60 15.43 -16.67
N GLU A 80 -4.06 16.49 -15.99
CA GLU A 80 -3.17 17.53 -15.46
C GLU A 80 -3.02 17.35 -13.95
N ILE A 81 -1.79 17.27 -13.47
CA ILE A 81 -1.46 17.03 -12.07
C ILE A 81 -2.10 18.08 -11.16
N LYS A 82 -2.09 19.35 -11.58
CA LYS A 82 -2.71 20.47 -10.84
C LYS A 82 -4.20 20.31 -10.55
N ASP A 83 -4.91 19.51 -11.39
CA ASP A 83 -6.33 19.24 -11.22
C ASP A 83 -6.60 17.98 -10.39
N SER A 84 -5.53 17.27 -10.02
CA SER A 84 -5.60 16.09 -9.18
C SER A 84 -5.81 16.49 -7.72
N LYS A 85 -6.57 15.67 -6.99
CA LYS A 85 -6.82 15.90 -5.56
C LYS A 85 -6.02 14.91 -4.73
N ILE A 86 -5.58 15.33 -3.57
CA ILE A 86 -4.99 14.43 -2.58
C ILE A 86 -6.06 13.43 -2.14
N PRO A 87 -5.75 12.12 -2.03
CA PRO A 87 -6.71 11.11 -1.55
C PRO A 87 -7.30 11.49 -0.19
N ILE A 88 -8.63 11.35 -0.05
CA ILE A 88 -9.34 11.74 1.18
C ILE A 88 -8.82 11.02 2.42
N ALA A 89 -8.41 9.75 2.29
CA ALA A 89 -7.80 8.99 3.37
C ALA A 89 -6.55 9.69 3.92
N LEU A 90 -5.69 10.17 3.02
CA LEU A 90 -4.47 10.88 3.39
C LEU A 90 -4.77 12.25 3.99
N THR A 91 -5.67 13.03 3.37
CA THR A 91 -6.04 14.35 3.88
C THR A 91 -6.60 14.27 5.30
N THR A 92 -7.52 13.32 5.53
CA THR A 92 -8.11 13.09 6.86
C THR A 92 -7.06 12.64 7.87
N PHE A 93 -6.14 11.76 7.46
CA PHE A 93 -5.07 11.29 8.34
C PHE A 93 -4.12 12.43 8.73
N LEU A 94 -3.66 13.24 7.78
CA LEU A 94 -2.76 14.36 8.04
C LEU A 94 -3.39 15.43 8.92
N SER A 95 -4.67 15.74 8.71
CA SER A 95 -5.43 16.68 9.57
C SER A 95 -5.50 16.21 11.02
N ALA A 96 -5.63 14.90 11.25
CA ALA A 96 -5.65 14.33 12.60
C ALA A 96 -4.24 14.14 13.21
N ASN A 97 -3.17 14.26 12.40
CA ASN A 97 -1.79 14.01 12.80
C ASN A 97 -0.85 15.14 12.33
N PRO A 98 -1.01 16.37 12.87
CA PRO A 98 -0.25 17.54 12.39
C PRO A 98 1.27 17.46 12.64
N GLN A 99 1.72 16.50 13.46
CA GLN A 99 3.15 16.25 13.72
C GLN A 99 3.84 15.53 12.55
N ILE A 100 3.11 14.97 11.57
CA ILE A 100 3.68 14.30 10.41
C ILE A 100 4.44 15.33 9.54
N LYS A 101 5.67 14.98 9.18
CA LYS A 101 6.57 15.77 8.32
C LYS A 101 7.08 15.00 7.12
N THR A 102 7.06 13.67 7.21
CA THR A 102 7.57 12.77 6.16
C THR A 102 6.47 11.84 5.68
N ILE A 103 6.33 11.72 4.37
CA ILE A 103 5.42 10.77 3.72
C ILE A 103 6.26 9.84 2.86
N VAL A 104 6.19 8.54 3.14
CA VAL A 104 6.88 7.49 2.39
C VAL A 104 5.87 6.80 1.48
N LEU A 105 6.15 6.79 0.19
CA LEU A 105 5.26 6.26 -0.84
C LEU A 105 5.69 4.85 -1.23
N HIS A 106 4.93 3.87 -0.80
CA HIS A 106 5.08 2.44 -1.12
C HIS A 106 4.03 1.99 -2.15
N LEU A 107 3.86 2.79 -3.19
CA LEU A 107 2.85 2.53 -4.22
C LEU A 107 3.36 1.52 -5.26
N ASP A 108 2.42 0.94 -5.99
CA ASP A 108 2.69 -0.09 -6.99
C ASP A 108 3.77 0.33 -7.99
N ASN A 109 4.60 -0.63 -8.38
CA ASN A 109 5.67 -0.44 -9.35
C ASN A 109 5.19 -0.66 -10.79
N ASP A 110 3.93 -0.33 -11.07
CA ASP A 110 3.37 -0.32 -12.41
C ASP A 110 3.17 1.13 -12.91
N LYS A 111 2.73 1.26 -14.16
CA LYS A 111 2.54 2.58 -14.79
C LYS A 111 1.59 3.49 -14.00
N VAL A 112 0.54 2.93 -13.41
CA VAL A 112 -0.47 3.70 -12.66
C VAL A 112 0.08 4.12 -11.30
N GLY A 113 0.72 3.22 -10.58
CA GLY A 113 1.35 3.49 -9.29
C GLY A 113 2.48 4.52 -9.41
N ARG A 114 3.31 4.44 -10.46
CA ARG A 114 4.37 5.44 -10.72
C ARG A 114 3.79 6.83 -11.07
N LEU A 115 2.70 6.88 -11.82
CA LEU A 115 2.00 8.14 -12.08
C LEU A 115 1.40 8.72 -10.79
N CYS A 116 0.80 7.87 -9.95
CA CYS A 116 0.29 8.27 -8.63
C CYS A 116 1.41 8.84 -7.74
N THR A 117 2.56 8.16 -7.67
CA THR A 117 3.75 8.62 -6.94
C THR A 117 4.20 10.00 -7.40
N ALA A 118 4.36 10.20 -8.71
CA ALA A 118 4.77 11.48 -9.28
C ALA A 118 3.77 12.60 -8.92
N THR A 119 2.48 12.30 -9.01
CA THR A 119 1.42 13.24 -8.69
C THR A 119 1.40 13.62 -7.23
N LEU A 120 1.45 12.65 -6.31
CA LEU A 120 1.47 12.94 -4.87
C LEU A 120 2.73 13.70 -4.46
N LYS A 121 3.88 13.37 -5.06
CA LYS A 121 5.12 14.13 -4.84
C LYS A 121 4.95 15.59 -5.23
N GLU A 122 4.42 15.87 -6.43
CA GLU A 122 4.20 17.23 -6.90
C GLU A 122 3.24 18.02 -6.00
N LEU A 123 2.15 17.38 -5.56
CA LEU A 123 1.13 18.03 -4.72
C LEU A 123 1.58 18.30 -3.30
N LEU A 124 2.49 17.47 -2.74
CA LEU A 124 2.79 17.45 -1.29
C LEU A 124 4.20 17.94 -0.94
N GLN A 125 5.14 18.00 -1.90
CA GLN A 125 6.55 18.30 -1.63
C GLN A 125 6.81 19.71 -1.06
N LYS A 126 5.84 20.62 -1.12
CA LYS A 126 5.96 21.96 -0.53
C LYS A 126 5.80 21.93 0.99
N ASP A 127 4.98 21.01 1.50
CA ASP A 127 4.60 20.94 2.90
C ASP A 127 5.22 19.74 3.63
N TYR A 128 5.62 18.70 2.88
CA TYR A 128 6.14 17.45 3.44
C TYR A 128 7.40 16.99 2.72
N LYS A 129 8.28 16.32 3.46
CA LYS A 129 9.35 15.51 2.86
C LYS A 129 8.74 14.25 2.26
N ILE A 130 8.92 14.07 0.94
CA ILE A 130 8.41 12.89 0.23
C ILE A 130 9.56 11.92 -0.06
N VAL A 131 9.38 10.67 0.31
CA VAL A 131 10.29 9.56 0.02
C VAL A 131 9.57 8.59 -0.91
N ASP A 132 10.16 8.27 -2.05
CA ASP A 132 9.66 7.24 -2.96
C ASP A 132 10.39 5.93 -2.67
N ASP A 133 9.66 4.95 -2.14
CA ASP A 133 10.20 3.64 -1.71
C ASP A 133 9.27 2.51 -2.20
N PRO A 134 9.27 2.25 -3.53
CA PRO A 134 8.46 1.18 -4.12
C PRO A 134 8.94 -0.20 -3.68
N PRO A 135 8.15 -1.27 -3.91
CA PRO A 135 8.59 -2.63 -3.64
C PRO A 135 9.90 -2.94 -4.38
N PRO A 136 10.91 -3.53 -3.70
CA PRO A 136 12.21 -3.84 -4.31
C PRO A 136 12.13 -4.82 -5.48
N VAL A 137 11.17 -5.74 -5.45
CA VAL A 137 10.90 -6.75 -6.47
C VAL A 137 9.39 -6.93 -6.60
N GLY A 138 8.93 -7.21 -7.82
CA GLY A 138 7.52 -7.41 -8.12
C GLY A 138 6.77 -6.12 -8.40
N LYS A 139 5.46 -6.25 -8.53
CA LYS A 139 4.56 -5.14 -8.81
C LYS A 139 4.22 -4.36 -7.55
N ASP A 140 3.93 -5.06 -6.47
CA ASP A 140 3.44 -4.53 -5.21
C ASP A 140 4.12 -5.22 -4.01
N PHE A 141 3.84 -4.77 -2.79
CA PHE A 141 4.45 -5.35 -1.59
C PHE A 141 3.95 -6.77 -1.28
N ASN A 142 2.80 -7.19 -1.80
CA ASN A 142 2.37 -8.56 -1.68
C ASN A 142 3.21 -9.50 -2.56
N ASP A 143 3.48 -9.11 -3.81
CA ASP A 143 4.40 -9.85 -4.70
C ASP A 143 5.81 -9.91 -4.09
N PHE A 144 6.29 -8.79 -3.54
CA PHE A 144 7.58 -8.73 -2.86
C PHE A 144 7.64 -9.70 -1.67
N LEU A 145 6.64 -9.70 -0.79
CA LEU A 145 6.59 -10.60 0.37
C LEU A 145 6.57 -12.07 -0.06
N LEU A 146 5.80 -12.42 -1.07
CA LEU A 146 5.77 -13.80 -1.60
C LEU A 146 7.15 -14.23 -2.09
N SER A 147 7.82 -13.40 -2.89
CA SER A 147 9.18 -13.66 -3.36
C SER A 147 10.18 -13.77 -2.21
N TYR A 148 10.08 -12.90 -1.21
CA TYR A 148 10.91 -12.93 0.00
C TYR A 148 10.74 -14.24 0.78
N LEU A 149 9.50 -14.70 0.97
CA LEU A 149 9.20 -15.95 1.69
C LEU A 149 9.60 -17.19 0.91
N GLU A 150 9.53 -17.20 -0.42
CA GLU A 150 10.01 -18.28 -1.28
C GLU A 150 11.54 -18.43 -1.19
N ILE A 151 12.27 -17.33 -1.18
CA ILE A 151 13.72 -17.33 -0.99
C ILE A 151 14.08 -17.82 0.43
N ALA A 152 13.34 -17.38 1.44
CA ALA A 152 13.57 -17.76 2.83
C ALA A 152 13.17 -19.22 3.15
N ARG A 153 12.30 -19.84 2.33
CA ARG A 153 11.85 -21.22 2.45
C ARG A 153 11.96 -21.92 1.10
N PRO A 154 13.16 -22.34 0.68
CA PRO A 154 13.30 -23.10 -0.57
C PRO A 154 12.40 -24.33 -0.52
N MET A 155 11.46 -24.41 -1.45
CA MET A 155 10.56 -25.57 -1.58
C MET A 155 11.39 -26.83 -1.77
N PRO A 156 11.04 -27.95 -1.09
CA PRO A 156 11.66 -29.23 -1.38
C PRO A 156 11.41 -29.54 -2.87
N LYS A 157 12.48 -29.87 -3.60
CA LYS A 157 12.38 -30.30 -5.00
C LYS A 157 11.37 -31.43 -5.08
N ARG A 158 10.27 -31.25 -5.83
CA ARG A 158 9.38 -32.35 -6.18
C ARG A 158 10.22 -33.37 -6.92
N GLU A 159 10.51 -34.49 -6.28
CA GLU A 159 11.02 -35.65 -6.98
C GLU A 159 9.97 -36.03 -8.04
N ARG A 160 10.36 -35.96 -9.30
CA ARG A 160 9.56 -36.56 -10.36
C ARG A 160 9.59 -38.05 -10.07
N SER A 161 8.50 -38.59 -9.59
CA SER A 161 8.29 -40.03 -9.59
C SER A 161 8.14 -40.43 -11.08
N ASP A 162 9.21 -40.96 -11.63
CA ASP A 162 9.13 -41.71 -12.88
C ASP A 162 8.26 -42.94 -12.61
N ALA A 163 6.97 -42.79 -12.90
CA ALA A 163 6.08 -43.93 -12.99
C ALA A 163 6.35 -44.60 -14.34
N ARG A 164 6.95 -45.77 -14.25
CA ARG A 164 7.02 -46.75 -15.35
C ARG A 164 5.63 -47.34 -15.63
#